data_d54e3dac9d1015cd33fb029a545b742f
#
_entry.id   d54e3dac9d1015cd33fb029a545b742f
#
_cell.length_a   1.000
_cell.length_b   1.000
_cell.length_c   1.000
_cell.angle_alpha   90.00
_cell.angle_beta   90.00
_cell.angle_gamma   90.00
#
_symmetry.space_group_name_H-M   'P 1'
#
loop_
_entity.id
_entity.type
_entity.pdbx_description
1 polymer ?
#
loop_
_entity_poly.entity_id
_entity_poly.type
_entity_poly.pdbx_seq_one_letter_code
_entity_poly.pdbx_strand_id
1 'polypeptide(L)' 'MAKTWFEWDELYNKFESMYNPYPVQMSRSEAFGKARNDGLITNEEYREAQEFYGNLWRYTGD' A
#
# COMPACT_ATOMS: atom_id res chain seq x y z
N MET A 1 8.01 13.55 8.08
CA MET A 1 6.65 13.81 8.52
C MET A 1 5.72 12.67 8.18
N ALA A 2 4.88 12.30 9.13
CA ALA A 2 3.96 11.18 8.92
C ALA A 2 2.83 11.59 7.98
N LYS A 3 2.44 10.67 7.12
CA LYS A 3 1.30 10.89 6.24
C LYS A 3 0.00 10.65 6.99
N THR A 4 -1.06 11.33 6.55
CA THR A 4 -2.38 11.13 7.11
C THR A 4 -3.03 9.88 6.52
N TRP A 5 -4.14 9.45 7.12
CA TRP A 5 -4.94 8.35 6.58
C TRP A 5 -5.29 8.61 5.12
N PHE A 6 -5.69 9.83 4.83
CA PHE A 6 -6.09 10.20 3.49
C PHE A 6 -4.95 10.01 2.50
N GLU A 7 -3.76 10.46 2.88
CA GLU A 7 -2.59 10.34 2.01
C GLU A 7 -2.20 8.90 1.77
N TRP A 8 -2.20 8.09 2.83
CA TRP A 8 -1.87 6.68 2.69
C TRP A 8 -2.88 5.95 1.81
N ASP A 9 -4.17 6.24 2.02
CA ASP A 9 -5.22 5.59 1.23
C ASP A 9 -5.17 6.01 -0.23
N GLU A 10 -4.83 7.26 -0.49
CA GLU A 10 -4.65 7.71 -1.88
C GLU A 10 -3.55 6.93 -2.57
N LEU A 11 -2.43 6.75 -1.89
CA LEU A 11 -1.33 5.96 -2.44
C LEU A 11 -1.74 4.52 -2.68
N TYR A 12 -2.42 3.94 -1.71
CA TYR A 12 -2.88 2.56 -1.84
C TYR A 12 -3.81 2.40 -3.04
N ASN A 13 -4.78 3.31 -3.17
CA ASN A 13 -5.72 3.26 -4.29
C ASN A 13 -5.01 3.41 -5.62
N LYS A 14 -4.01 4.29 -5.67
CA LYS A 14 -3.22 4.49 -6.88
C LYS A 14 -2.49 3.20 -7.25
N PHE A 15 -1.81 2.59 -6.28
CA PHE A 15 -1.04 1.38 -6.53
C PHE A 15 -1.96 0.21 -6.90
N GLU A 16 -3.09 0.10 -6.23
CA GLU A 16 -4.04 -0.94 -6.56
C GLU A 16 -4.53 -0.80 -7.99
N SER A 17 -4.84 0.41 -8.41
CA SER A 17 -5.27 0.66 -9.78
C SER A 17 -4.20 0.28 -10.78
N MET A 18 -2.93 0.51 -10.42
CA MET A 18 -1.82 0.22 -11.33
C MET A 18 -1.52 -1.27 -11.44
N TYR A 19 -1.62 -1.99 -10.33
CA TYR A 19 -1.10 -3.35 -10.26
C TYR A 19 -2.17 -4.43 -10.23
N ASN A 20 -3.39 -4.09 -9.89
CA ASN A 20 -4.44 -5.09 -9.70
C ASN A 20 -5.46 -5.04 -10.83
N PRO A 21 -5.37 -5.94 -11.82
CA PRO A 21 -6.33 -5.98 -12.92
C PRO A 21 -7.62 -6.71 -12.55
N TYR A 22 -7.70 -7.30 -11.38
CA TYR A 22 -8.84 -8.14 -10.98
C TYR A 22 -9.80 -7.36 -10.11
N PRO A 23 -11.07 -7.79 -10.01
CA PRO A 23 -12.05 -7.11 -9.19
C PRO A 23 -11.82 -7.30 -7.69
N VAL A 24 -10.98 -8.26 -7.30
CA VAL A 24 -10.70 -8.52 -5.90
C VAL A 24 -9.67 -7.52 -5.39
N GLN A 25 -9.93 -6.96 -4.22
CA GLN A 25 -9.04 -5.95 -3.65
C GLN A 25 -7.68 -6.56 -3.29
N MET A 26 -6.63 -5.85 -3.69
CA MET A 26 -5.26 -6.24 -3.39
C MET A 26 -4.92 -5.87 -1.95
N SER A 27 -4.11 -6.68 -1.28
CA SER A 27 -3.68 -6.34 0.07
C SER A 27 -2.73 -5.14 0.04
N ARG A 28 -2.68 -4.42 1.14
CA ARG A 28 -1.82 -3.24 1.24
C ARG A 28 -0.35 -3.63 1.15
N SER A 29 0.02 -4.73 1.79
CA SER A 29 1.42 -5.19 1.74
C SER A 29 1.83 -5.50 0.31
N GLU A 30 0.96 -6.10 -0.46
CA GLU A 30 1.26 -6.42 -1.85
C GLU A 30 1.38 -5.18 -2.71
N ALA A 31 0.42 -4.26 -2.56
CA ALA A 31 0.43 -3.03 -3.35
C ALA A 31 1.67 -2.19 -3.07
N PHE A 32 1.96 -1.97 -1.80
CA PHE A 32 3.12 -1.17 -1.43
C PHE A 32 4.43 -1.90 -1.72
N GLY A 33 4.43 -3.24 -1.61
CA GLY A 33 5.61 -4.01 -1.97
C GLY A 33 5.96 -3.90 -3.44
N LYS A 34 4.97 -3.95 -4.30
CA LYS A 34 5.19 -3.80 -5.74
C LYS A 34 5.67 -2.37 -6.05
N ALA A 35 5.08 -1.38 -5.40
CA ALA A 35 5.49 0.01 -5.59
C ALA A 35 6.94 0.22 -5.17
N ARG A 36 7.35 -0.39 -4.06
CA ARG A 36 8.73 -0.30 -3.61
C ARG A 36 9.68 -0.93 -4.63
N ASN A 37 9.32 -2.10 -5.15
CA ASN A 37 10.15 -2.78 -6.13
C ASN A 37 10.30 -1.98 -7.42
N ASP A 38 9.27 -1.23 -7.77
CA ASP A 38 9.30 -0.39 -8.96
C ASP A 38 9.96 0.97 -8.71
N GLY A 39 10.33 1.25 -7.47
CA GLY A 39 10.99 2.51 -7.14
C GLY A 39 10.05 3.68 -6.94
N LEU A 40 8.76 3.44 -6.80
CA LEU A 40 7.80 4.51 -6.60
C LEU A 40 7.81 5.01 -5.16
N ILE A 41 8.21 4.17 -4.24
CA ILE A 41 8.38 4.55 -2.84
C ILE A 41 9.69 3.97 -2.33
N THR A 42 10.20 4.54 -1.25
CA THR A 42 11.44 4.07 -0.64
C THR A 42 11.18 2.95 0.33
N ASN A 43 12.26 2.28 0.76
CA ASN A 43 12.15 1.26 1.81
C ASN A 43 11.62 1.85 3.10
N GLU A 44 12.00 3.08 3.40
CA GLU A 44 11.52 3.76 4.59
C GLU A 44 10.01 3.99 4.52
N GLU A 45 9.54 4.43 3.37
CA GLU A 45 8.10 4.64 3.17
C GLU A 45 7.34 3.32 3.26
N TYR A 46 7.92 2.25 2.75
CA TYR A 46 7.31 0.93 2.86
C TYR A 46 7.15 0.52 4.33
N ARG A 47 8.18 0.76 5.13
CA ARG A 47 8.13 0.44 6.55
C ARG A 47 7.11 1.31 7.29
N GLU A 48 7.06 2.58 6.95
CA GLU A 48 6.09 3.49 7.56
C GLU A 48 4.67 3.02 7.26
N ALA A 49 4.42 2.63 6.03
CA ALA A 49 3.10 2.11 5.66
C ALA A 49 2.77 0.86 6.44
N GLN A 50 3.74 -0.03 6.60
CA GLN A 50 3.54 -1.25 7.36
C GLN A 50 3.15 -0.96 8.80
N GLU A 51 3.84 -0.02 9.43
CA GLU A 51 3.53 0.35 10.81
C GLU A 51 2.19 1.08 10.89
N PHE A 52 1.92 1.92 9.92
CA PHE A 52 0.69 2.70 9.93
C PHE A 52 -0.54 1.82 9.83
N TYR A 53 -0.53 0.87 8.90
CA TYR A 53 -1.69 0.01 8.70
C TYR A 53 -1.80 -1.08 9.75
N GLY A 54 -0.68 -1.50 10.33
CA GLY A 54 -0.72 -2.50 11.38
C GLY A 54 -1.45 -3.76 10.96
N ASN A 55 -2.57 -4.05 11.62
CA ASN A 55 -3.33 -5.26 11.34
C ASN A 55 -3.93 -5.29 9.94
N LEU A 56 -4.13 -4.14 9.35
CA LEU A 56 -4.68 -4.05 7.99
C LEU A 56 -3.63 -4.29 6.92
N TRP A 57 -2.37 -4.35 7.31
CA TRP A 57 -1.27 -4.45 6.35
C TRP A 57 -1.42 -5.62 5.40
N ARG A 58 -1.78 -6.78 5.95
CA ARG A 58 -1.92 -7.99 5.15
C ARG A 58 -3.36 -8.41 4.93
N TYR A 59 -4.27 -7.55 5.29
CA TYR A 59 -5.67 -7.86 5.11
C TYR A 59 -6.03 -7.85 3.62
N THR A 60 -6.71 -8.89 3.17
CA THR A 60 -7.06 -9.04 1.76
C THR A 60 -8.52 -8.80 1.47
N GLY A 61 -9.27 -8.31 2.42
CA GLY A 61 -10.67 -8.01 2.19
C GLY A 61 -11.63 -9.16 2.39
N ASP A 62 -11.18 -10.20 3.00
CA ASP A 62 -12.06 -11.35 3.28
C ASP A 62 -13.12 -11.03 4.29
#